data_efb81ad03fb5b9c410d97e7b343d23fe
#
_entry.id   efb81ad03fb5b9c410d97e7b343d23fe
#
_cell.length_a   1.000
_cell.length_b   1.000
_cell.length_c   1.000
_cell.angle_alpha   90.00
_cell.angle_beta   90.00
_cell.angle_gamma   90.00
#
_symmetry.space_group_name_H-M   'P 1'
#
loop_
_entity.id
_entity.type
_entity.pdbx_description
1 polymer ?
#
loop_
_entity_poly.entity_id
_entity_poly.type
_entity_poly.pdbx_seq_one_letter_code
_entity_poly.pdbx_strand_id
1 'polypeptide(L)'
;GVNSVEEALQGANDIIAEDLSDDADIRKSLRELVMRRGMLTCTAAEDAEADGVYKLYYDFSQPISRVLDHQILAMNRGEKEGVLKPNVILAGNEGAALVCRAALKPTMQVSAFVRAAAEDAYERLIFPSIQREVRSDLSDRAYAGAIRNFALNLKPLLMQPPVKGFVTMGLDPGYRNGCKVAVVDATGKVLATTVVYPTFSERKKQEAISSLSVLMRKYGVKHIAIGNGTASRETEAMTVELLKSFPEASYMIVSEAGASVYSASPLAAEEFPDYDVNLRSA
;
A
#
# COMPACT_ATOMS: atom_id res chain seq x y z
N GLY A 1 11.45 -40.43 -29.67
CA GLY A 1 12.80 -40.58 -30.18
C GLY A 1 13.19 -39.41 -31.05
N VAL A 2 14.45 -39.13 -31.16
CA VAL A 2 14.99 -38.04 -32.01
C VAL A 2 14.98 -38.53 -33.45
N ASN A 3 14.41 -37.74 -34.36
CA ASN A 3 14.17 -38.17 -35.74
C ASN A 3 15.19 -37.57 -36.76
N SER A 4 15.97 -36.57 -36.33
CA SER A 4 17.01 -35.94 -37.19
C SER A 4 18.22 -35.50 -36.38
N VAL A 5 19.35 -35.22 -37.08
CA VAL A 5 20.56 -34.66 -36.46
C VAL A 5 20.31 -33.26 -35.90
N GLU A 6 19.51 -32.45 -36.61
CA GLU A 6 19.13 -31.13 -36.19
C GLU A 6 18.35 -31.15 -34.87
N GLU A 7 17.41 -32.11 -34.75
CA GLU A 7 16.62 -32.31 -33.54
C GLU A 7 17.49 -32.75 -32.36
N ALA A 8 18.51 -33.59 -32.62
CA ALA A 8 19.49 -33.99 -31.61
C ALA A 8 20.35 -32.83 -31.13
N LEU A 9 20.79 -31.99 -32.07
CA LEU A 9 21.61 -30.79 -31.76
C LEU A 9 20.77 -29.76 -30.99
N GLN A 10 19.49 -29.55 -31.36
CA GLN A 10 18.61 -28.67 -30.62
C GLN A 10 18.39 -29.17 -29.20
N GLY A 11 18.14 -30.46 -29.02
CA GLY A 11 17.99 -31.04 -27.66
C GLY A 11 19.28 -30.90 -26.82
N ALA A 12 20.46 -31.05 -27.43
CA ALA A 12 21.71 -30.79 -26.72
C ALA A 12 21.88 -29.29 -26.35
N ASN A 13 21.46 -28.39 -27.23
CA ASN A 13 21.46 -26.95 -26.96
C ASN A 13 20.56 -26.60 -25.78
N ASP A 14 19.34 -27.15 -25.74
CA ASP A 14 18.38 -26.94 -24.66
C ASP A 14 18.91 -27.43 -23.32
N ILE A 15 19.55 -28.62 -23.27
CA ILE A 15 20.18 -29.16 -22.05
C ILE A 15 21.29 -28.22 -21.55
N ILE A 16 22.16 -27.74 -22.44
CA ILE A 16 23.22 -26.80 -22.06
C ILE A 16 22.63 -25.50 -21.55
N ALA A 17 21.58 -25.00 -22.20
CA ALA A 17 20.91 -23.76 -21.79
C ALA A 17 20.25 -23.91 -20.40
N GLU A 18 19.65 -25.04 -20.12
CA GLU A 18 19.07 -25.36 -18.79
C GLU A 18 20.16 -25.45 -17.73
N ASP A 19 21.24 -26.21 -17.96
CA ASP A 19 22.36 -26.29 -17.04
C ASP A 19 22.97 -24.94 -16.70
N LEU A 20 23.15 -24.07 -17.70
CA LEU A 20 23.64 -22.70 -17.49
C LEU A 20 22.60 -21.81 -16.72
N SER A 21 21.33 -22.06 -16.94
CA SER A 21 20.29 -21.30 -16.26
C SER A 21 20.16 -21.64 -14.78
N ASP A 22 20.55 -22.85 -14.39
CA ASP A 22 20.52 -23.32 -13.00
C ASP A 22 21.82 -23.01 -12.25
N ASP A 23 22.85 -22.51 -12.94
CA ASP A 23 24.12 -22.14 -12.31
C ASP A 23 23.96 -20.91 -11.40
N ALA A 24 24.16 -21.14 -10.11
CA ALA A 24 23.99 -20.11 -9.09
C ALA A 24 24.99 -18.95 -9.19
N ASP A 25 26.21 -19.21 -9.66
CA ASP A 25 27.27 -18.18 -9.79
C ASP A 25 26.99 -17.29 -11.01
N ILE A 26 26.52 -17.86 -12.11
CA ILE A 26 26.06 -17.12 -13.29
C ILE A 26 24.90 -16.21 -12.90
N ARG A 27 23.87 -16.75 -12.25
CA ARG A 27 22.70 -15.99 -11.81
C ARG A 27 23.08 -14.85 -10.87
N LYS A 28 23.91 -15.14 -9.88
CA LYS A 28 24.40 -14.13 -8.92
C LYS A 28 25.16 -13.02 -9.62
N SER A 29 26.12 -13.37 -10.48
CA SER A 29 26.94 -12.41 -11.21
C SER A 29 26.10 -11.53 -12.15
N LEU A 30 25.12 -12.12 -12.85
CA LEU A 30 24.23 -11.40 -13.72
C LEU A 30 23.29 -10.46 -12.94
N ARG A 31 22.73 -10.93 -11.81
CA ARG A 31 21.91 -10.10 -10.93
C ARG A 31 22.69 -8.88 -10.40
N GLU A 32 23.92 -9.07 -9.96
CA GLU A 32 24.81 -7.98 -9.52
C GLU A 32 25.10 -7.00 -10.67
N LEU A 33 25.31 -7.48 -11.88
CA LEU A 33 25.51 -6.65 -13.07
C LEU A 33 24.26 -5.80 -13.36
N VAL A 34 23.07 -6.42 -13.35
CA VAL A 34 21.79 -5.74 -13.58
C VAL A 34 21.53 -4.69 -12.49
N MET A 35 21.75 -5.01 -11.22
CA MET A 35 21.58 -4.05 -10.11
C MET A 35 22.50 -2.83 -10.25
N ARG A 36 23.72 -3.03 -10.79
CA ARG A 36 24.71 -1.95 -10.95
C ARG A 36 24.52 -1.13 -12.22
N ARG A 37 24.14 -1.73 -13.35
CA ARG A 37 24.12 -1.12 -14.67
C ARG A 37 22.76 -1.15 -15.37
N GLY A 38 21.83 -1.91 -14.83
CA GLY A 38 20.48 -2.02 -15.38
C GLY A 38 19.71 -0.71 -15.28
N MET A 39 18.77 -0.57 -16.18
CA MET A 39 17.83 0.54 -16.24
C MET A 39 16.42 0.01 -15.95
N LEU A 40 15.67 0.74 -15.17
CA LEU A 40 14.22 0.56 -15.09
C LEU A 40 13.60 1.49 -16.12
N THR A 41 12.89 0.93 -17.08
CA THR A 41 12.14 1.65 -18.11
C THR A 41 10.65 1.43 -17.89
N CYS A 42 9.85 2.35 -18.38
CA CYS A 42 8.41 2.19 -18.39
C CYS A 42 7.82 2.88 -19.63
N THR A 43 6.90 2.22 -20.28
CA THR A 43 6.17 2.74 -21.44
C THR A 43 4.68 2.71 -21.18
N ALA A 44 3.93 3.56 -21.90
CA ALA A 44 2.48 3.50 -21.91
C ALA A 44 1.99 2.22 -22.59
N ALA A 45 0.85 1.69 -22.15
CA ALA A 45 0.08 0.70 -22.88
C ALA A 45 -0.58 1.36 -24.11
N GLU A 46 -0.99 0.54 -25.08
CA GLU A 46 -1.56 1.04 -26.35
C GLU A 46 -2.82 1.89 -26.16
N ASP A 47 -3.62 1.53 -25.16
CA ASP A 47 -4.89 2.20 -24.84
C ASP A 47 -4.75 3.28 -23.74
N ALA A 48 -3.53 3.69 -23.38
CA ALA A 48 -3.31 4.67 -22.34
C ALA A 48 -3.75 6.07 -22.80
N GLU A 49 -4.49 6.79 -21.95
CA GLU A 49 -4.89 8.17 -22.22
C GLU A 49 -3.67 9.10 -22.28
N ALA A 50 -3.61 9.99 -23.28
CA ALA A 50 -2.46 10.87 -23.51
C ALA A 50 -2.14 11.79 -22.31
N ASP A 51 -3.13 12.21 -21.55
CA ASP A 51 -3.01 13.06 -20.36
C ASP A 51 -3.40 12.32 -19.06
N GLY A 52 -3.22 11.00 -19.03
CA GLY A 52 -3.53 10.16 -17.88
C GLY A 52 -2.67 10.46 -16.64
N VAL A 53 -3.12 9.98 -15.50
CA VAL A 53 -2.47 10.17 -14.18
C VAL A 53 -1.01 9.68 -14.17
N TYR A 54 -0.70 8.72 -15.04
CA TYR A 54 0.62 8.09 -15.15
C TYR A 54 1.50 8.68 -16.26
N LYS A 55 1.14 9.80 -16.87
CA LYS A 55 1.87 10.45 -17.99
C LYS A 55 3.37 10.60 -17.74
N LEU A 56 3.78 10.89 -16.51
CA LEU A 56 5.19 11.02 -16.13
C LEU A 56 6.02 9.73 -16.32
N TYR A 57 5.35 8.59 -16.49
CA TYR A 57 5.97 7.27 -16.64
C TYR A 57 5.83 6.69 -18.04
N TYR A 58 5.22 7.41 -19.00
CA TYR A 58 5.00 6.92 -20.36
C TYR A 58 6.28 6.77 -21.19
N ASP A 59 7.32 7.49 -20.83
CA ASP A 59 8.66 7.38 -21.39
C ASP A 59 9.71 7.52 -20.28
N PHE A 60 9.58 6.64 -19.29
CA PHE A 60 10.47 6.66 -18.12
C PHE A 60 11.67 5.77 -18.34
N SER A 61 12.86 6.28 -18.02
CA SER A 61 14.10 5.50 -18.04
C SER A 61 15.09 6.05 -17.00
N GLN A 62 15.43 5.24 -16.02
CA GLN A 62 16.43 5.59 -15.00
C GLN A 62 17.26 4.38 -14.58
N PRO A 63 18.55 4.58 -14.17
CA PRO A 63 19.34 3.54 -13.54
C PRO A 63 18.60 2.96 -12.32
N ILE A 64 18.56 1.63 -12.19
CA ILE A 64 17.90 0.93 -11.08
C ILE A 64 18.34 1.48 -9.72
N SER A 65 19.63 1.82 -9.59
CA SER A 65 20.22 2.38 -8.37
C SER A 65 19.68 3.76 -7.96
N ARG A 66 19.02 4.49 -8.87
CA ARG A 66 18.51 5.85 -8.65
C ARG A 66 16.99 5.93 -8.59
N VAL A 67 16.29 4.83 -8.89
CA VAL A 67 14.81 4.81 -8.87
C VAL A 67 14.31 4.94 -7.45
N LEU A 68 13.39 5.87 -7.23
CA LEU A 68 12.80 6.16 -5.93
C LEU A 68 11.59 5.27 -5.65
N ASP A 69 11.33 4.99 -4.38
CA ASP A 69 10.28 4.07 -3.94
C ASP A 69 8.88 4.48 -4.45
N HIS A 70 8.54 5.77 -4.43
CA HIS A 70 7.26 6.25 -4.93
C HIS A 70 7.08 6.06 -6.44
N GLN A 71 8.19 6.11 -7.23
CA GLN A 71 8.16 5.85 -8.67
C GLN A 71 7.85 4.37 -8.93
N ILE A 72 8.47 3.46 -8.17
CA ILE A 72 8.21 2.02 -8.25
C ILE A 72 6.75 1.72 -7.92
N LEU A 73 6.23 2.29 -6.83
CA LEU A 73 4.82 2.09 -6.44
C LEU A 73 3.83 2.62 -7.47
N ALA A 74 4.11 3.78 -8.07
CA ALA A 74 3.29 4.34 -9.13
C ALA A 74 3.29 3.46 -10.38
N MET A 75 4.48 2.97 -10.79
CA MET A 75 4.60 2.06 -11.95
C MET A 75 3.91 0.71 -11.68
N ASN A 76 4.07 0.12 -10.49
CA ASN A 76 3.38 -1.13 -10.12
C ASN A 76 1.85 -0.96 -10.13
N ARG A 77 1.36 0.20 -9.71
CA ARG A 77 -0.07 0.50 -9.75
C ARG A 77 -0.56 0.67 -11.17
N GLY A 78 0.13 1.45 -12.00
CA GLY A 78 -0.22 1.62 -13.41
C GLY A 78 -0.14 0.34 -14.23
N GLU A 79 0.81 -0.57 -13.90
CA GLU A 79 0.91 -1.92 -14.48
C GLU A 79 -0.31 -2.77 -14.11
N LYS A 80 -0.70 -2.75 -12.83
CA LYS A 80 -1.92 -3.47 -12.35
C LYS A 80 -3.21 -2.95 -12.99
N GLU A 81 -3.26 -1.66 -13.29
CA GLU A 81 -4.37 -1.00 -13.98
C GLU A 81 -4.31 -1.18 -15.51
N GLY A 82 -3.26 -1.83 -16.04
CA GLY A 82 -3.08 -2.07 -17.47
C GLY A 82 -2.62 -0.85 -18.29
N VAL A 83 -2.26 0.25 -17.63
CA VAL A 83 -1.89 1.53 -18.28
C VAL A 83 -0.39 1.61 -18.57
N LEU A 84 0.44 0.97 -17.77
CA LEU A 84 1.89 1.02 -17.84
C LEU A 84 2.51 -0.36 -18.08
N LYS A 85 3.65 -0.37 -18.81
CA LYS A 85 4.49 -1.54 -19.07
C LYS A 85 5.91 -1.30 -18.53
N PRO A 86 6.16 -1.44 -17.22
CA PRO A 86 7.50 -1.28 -16.67
C PRO A 86 8.36 -2.51 -16.96
N ASN A 87 9.64 -2.27 -17.28
CA ASN A 87 10.59 -3.31 -17.61
C ASN A 87 11.99 -2.99 -17.08
N VAL A 88 12.76 -4.03 -16.80
CA VAL A 88 14.19 -3.92 -16.47
C VAL A 88 14.98 -4.27 -17.71
N ILE A 89 15.89 -3.39 -18.12
CA ILE A 89 16.76 -3.62 -19.27
C ILE A 89 18.23 -3.52 -18.85
N LEU A 90 19.07 -4.24 -19.57
CA LEU A 90 20.54 -4.12 -19.52
C LEU A 90 21.03 -3.74 -20.92
N ALA A 91 21.61 -2.55 -21.04
CA ALA A 91 22.10 -2.06 -22.34
C ALA A 91 23.31 -2.85 -22.82
N GLY A 92 23.39 -3.02 -24.14
CA GLY A 92 24.52 -3.72 -24.77
C GLY A 92 24.51 -5.24 -24.59
N ASN A 93 25.67 -5.87 -24.83
CA ASN A 93 25.82 -7.33 -24.84
C ASN A 93 26.53 -7.86 -23.55
N GLU A 94 26.62 -7.07 -22.50
CA GLU A 94 27.40 -7.45 -21.30
C GLU A 94 26.83 -8.67 -20.57
N GLY A 95 25.49 -8.80 -20.53
CA GLY A 95 24.81 -9.93 -19.91
C GLY A 95 25.10 -11.25 -20.63
N ALA A 96 24.85 -11.29 -21.94
CA ALA A 96 25.16 -12.46 -22.76
C ALA A 96 26.66 -12.79 -22.74
N ALA A 97 27.52 -11.78 -22.82
CA ALA A 97 28.97 -11.97 -22.73
C ALA A 97 29.42 -12.53 -21.37
N LEU A 98 28.74 -12.23 -20.27
CA LEU A 98 28.99 -12.81 -18.96
C LEU A 98 28.69 -14.30 -18.98
N VAL A 99 27.51 -14.70 -19.46
CA VAL A 99 27.10 -16.11 -19.53
C VAL A 99 28.01 -16.89 -20.47
N CYS A 100 28.32 -16.34 -21.66
CA CYS A 100 29.26 -16.94 -22.60
C CYS A 100 30.66 -17.18 -21.99
N ARG A 101 31.18 -16.22 -21.22
CA ARG A 101 32.49 -16.37 -20.57
C ARG A 101 32.47 -17.47 -19.48
N ALA A 102 31.38 -17.64 -18.79
CA ALA A 102 31.23 -18.69 -17.82
C ALA A 102 31.14 -20.09 -18.48
N ALA A 103 30.42 -20.17 -19.60
CA ALA A 103 30.21 -21.43 -20.34
C ALA A 103 31.44 -21.89 -21.14
N LEU A 104 32.23 -20.96 -21.70
CA LEU A 104 33.30 -21.28 -22.65
C LEU A 104 34.64 -21.54 -21.95
N LYS A 105 35.26 -22.71 -22.27
CA LYS A 105 36.63 -23.05 -21.87
C LYS A 105 37.59 -22.77 -23.03
N PRO A 106 38.83 -22.29 -22.79
CA PRO A 106 39.79 -21.92 -23.85
C PRO A 106 40.12 -23.00 -24.86
N THR A 107 39.98 -24.28 -24.48
CA THR A 107 40.34 -25.45 -25.32
C THR A 107 39.15 -26.15 -25.98
N MET A 108 37.96 -25.49 -25.96
CA MET A 108 36.71 -26.12 -26.40
C MET A 108 36.61 -26.14 -27.94
N GLN A 109 36.51 -27.34 -28.55
CA GLN A 109 36.40 -27.52 -29.99
C GLN A 109 35.02 -27.08 -30.54
N VAL A 110 33.96 -27.21 -29.74
CA VAL A 110 32.58 -26.85 -30.09
C VAL A 110 32.16 -25.49 -29.56
N SER A 111 33.10 -24.54 -29.47
CA SER A 111 32.90 -23.25 -28.83
C SER A 111 31.76 -22.42 -29.46
N ALA A 112 31.57 -22.53 -30.79
CA ALA A 112 30.47 -21.82 -31.48
C ALA A 112 29.08 -22.33 -31.06
N PHE A 113 28.93 -23.66 -30.92
CA PHE A 113 27.69 -24.30 -30.48
C PHE A 113 27.36 -23.95 -29.03
N VAL A 114 28.35 -24.08 -28.13
CA VAL A 114 28.16 -23.72 -26.72
C VAL A 114 27.90 -22.23 -26.55
N ARG A 115 28.46 -21.36 -27.38
CA ARG A 115 28.19 -19.95 -27.39
C ARG A 115 26.70 -19.67 -27.73
N ALA A 116 26.17 -20.31 -28.78
CA ALA A 116 24.78 -20.19 -29.17
C ALA A 116 23.84 -20.64 -28.05
N ALA A 117 24.17 -21.76 -27.38
CA ALA A 117 23.43 -22.24 -26.21
C ALA A 117 23.48 -21.26 -25.03
N ALA A 118 24.62 -20.60 -24.79
CA ALA A 118 24.77 -19.61 -23.73
C ALA A 118 24.00 -18.33 -24.01
N GLU A 119 23.96 -17.88 -25.29
CA GLU A 119 23.14 -16.75 -25.71
C GLU A 119 21.64 -17.04 -25.57
N ASP A 120 21.20 -18.22 -25.99
CA ASP A 120 19.82 -18.68 -25.80
C ASP A 120 19.46 -18.81 -24.32
N ALA A 121 20.33 -19.40 -23.49
CA ALA A 121 20.16 -19.47 -22.05
C ALA A 121 19.96 -18.06 -21.45
N TYR A 122 20.78 -17.09 -21.85
CA TYR A 122 20.67 -15.73 -21.38
C TYR A 122 19.33 -15.10 -21.77
N GLU A 123 18.98 -15.13 -23.06
CA GLU A 123 17.79 -14.42 -23.59
C GLU A 123 16.48 -15.05 -23.15
N ARG A 124 16.39 -16.37 -23.17
CA ARG A 124 15.14 -17.10 -22.95
C ARG A 124 14.91 -17.47 -21.50
N LEU A 125 15.96 -17.83 -20.75
CA LEU A 125 15.80 -18.38 -19.40
C LEU A 125 16.30 -17.44 -18.30
N ILE A 126 17.57 -17.01 -18.36
CA ILE A 126 18.22 -16.35 -17.22
C ILE A 126 17.75 -14.90 -17.09
N PHE A 127 17.89 -14.10 -18.15
CA PHE A 127 17.59 -12.67 -18.06
C PHE A 127 16.12 -12.36 -17.74
N PRO A 128 15.11 -13.01 -18.34
CA PRO A 128 13.72 -12.84 -17.94
C PRO A 128 13.44 -13.20 -16.48
N SER A 129 14.14 -14.21 -15.94
CA SER A 129 14.05 -14.57 -14.53
C SER A 129 14.66 -13.47 -13.63
N ILE A 130 15.86 -12.99 -13.97
CA ILE A 130 16.53 -11.90 -13.24
C ILE A 130 15.72 -10.59 -13.30
N GLN A 131 15.09 -10.29 -14.43
CA GLN A 131 14.18 -9.12 -14.55
C GLN A 131 13.06 -9.21 -13.51
N ARG A 132 12.40 -10.36 -13.38
CA ARG A 132 11.33 -10.58 -12.38
C ARG A 132 11.85 -10.48 -10.95
N GLU A 133 13.00 -11.09 -10.66
CA GLU A 133 13.64 -11.02 -9.34
C GLU A 133 13.95 -9.58 -8.95
N VAL A 134 14.61 -8.82 -9.83
CA VAL A 134 14.96 -7.41 -9.60
C VAL A 134 13.70 -6.55 -9.41
N ARG A 135 12.65 -6.78 -10.22
CA ARG A 135 11.37 -6.08 -10.07
C ARG A 135 10.72 -6.38 -8.71
N SER A 136 10.78 -7.64 -8.25
CA SER A 136 10.29 -8.04 -6.92
C SER A 136 11.06 -7.33 -5.82
N ASP A 137 12.39 -7.38 -5.85
CA ASP A 137 13.25 -6.73 -4.86
C ASP A 137 12.99 -5.21 -4.76
N LEU A 138 12.84 -4.55 -5.92
CA LEU A 138 12.50 -3.12 -5.97
C LEU A 138 11.14 -2.84 -5.34
N SER A 139 10.17 -3.70 -5.60
CA SER A 139 8.82 -3.58 -5.04
C SER A 139 8.81 -3.77 -3.53
N ASP A 140 9.52 -4.78 -3.02
CA ASP A 140 9.62 -5.06 -1.59
C ASP A 140 10.31 -3.91 -0.84
N ARG A 141 11.38 -3.35 -1.42
CA ARG A 141 12.04 -2.15 -0.91
C ARG A 141 11.05 -0.97 -0.84
N ALA A 142 10.31 -0.74 -1.92
CA ALA A 142 9.37 0.38 -2.02
C ALA A 142 8.20 0.24 -1.05
N TYR A 143 7.65 -0.97 -0.87
CA TYR A 143 6.61 -1.24 0.12
C TYR A 143 7.12 -1.02 1.55
N ALA A 144 8.30 -1.51 1.89
CA ALA A 144 8.89 -1.28 3.20
C ALA A 144 9.09 0.22 3.49
N GLY A 145 9.55 0.99 2.48
CA GLY A 145 9.69 2.44 2.55
C GLY A 145 8.36 3.15 2.77
N ALA A 146 7.32 2.76 2.02
CA ALA A 146 5.97 3.33 2.14
C ALA A 146 5.34 3.04 3.51
N ILE A 147 5.45 1.81 4.01
CA ILE A 147 4.96 1.43 5.35
C ILE A 147 5.65 2.26 6.43
N ARG A 148 6.97 2.45 6.33
CA ARG A 148 7.73 3.29 7.28
C ARG A 148 7.26 4.73 7.26
N ASN A 149 7.08 5.33 6.08
CA ASN A 149 6.58 6.69 5.94
C ASN A 149 5.17 6.84 6.50
N PHE A 150 4.30 5.87 6.23
CA PHE A 150 2.96 5.83 6.80
C PHE A 150 2.99 5.80 8.34
N ALA A 151 3.81 4.93 8.92
CA ALA A 151 3.97 4.83 10.37
C ALA A 151 4.48 6.14 10.99
N LEU A 152 5.45 6.82 10.34
CA LEU A 152 5.94 8.12 10.80
C LEU A 152 4.87 9.21 10.77
N ASN A 153 3.99 9.20 9.77
CA ASN A 153 2.90 10.16 9.67
C ASN A 153 1.74 9.83 10.62
N LEU A 154 1.47 8.54 10.85
CA LEU A 154 0.41 8.10 11.75
C LEU A 154 0.72 8.39 13.22
N LYS A 155 1.99 8.20 13.63
CA LYS A 155 2.39 8.39 15.04
C LYS A 155 1.99 9.74 15.63
N PRO A 156 2.24 10.92 15.00
CA PRO A 156 1.81 12.20 15.52
C PRO A 156 0.29 12.33 15.65
N LEU A 157 -0.46 11.70 14.75
CA LEU A 157 -1.93 11.69 14.80
C LEU A 157 -2.44 10.89 16.02
N LEU A 158 -1.83 9.73 16.28
CA LEU A 158 -2.16 8.90 17.45
C LEU A 158 -1.74 9.53 18.78
N MET A 159 -0.67 10.33 18.75
CA MET A 159 -0.09 10.96 19.96
C MET A 159 -0.60 12.38 20.18
N GLN A 160 -1.68 12.81 19.54
CA GLN A 160 -2.29 14.10 19.82
C GLN A 160 -2.73 14.19 21.28
N PRO A 161 -2.37 15.28 22.01
CA PRO A 161 -2.76 15.40 23.40
C PRO A 161 -4.28 15.54 23.53
N PRO A 162 -4.92 14.87 24.50
CA PRO A 162 -6.34 14.98 24.75
C PRO A 162 -6.68 16.39 25.27
N VAL A 163 -7.90 16.86 24.97
CA VAL A 163 -8.46 18.06 25.59
C VAL A 163 -8.78 17.74 27.05
N LYS A 164 -7.97 18.27 27.97
CA LYS A 164 -8.09 17.97 29.42
C LYS A 164 -9.02 18.94 30.12
N GLY A 165 -9.68 18.43 31.17
CA GLY A 165 -10.42 19.29 32.11
C GLY A 165 -11.88 19.56 31.70
N PHE A 166 -12.37 18.94 30.62
CA PHE A 166 -13.74 19.13 30.13
C PHE A 166 -14.46 17.80 29.91
N VAL A 167 -15.77 17.83 30.07
CA VAL A 167 -16.61 16.71 29.62
C VAL A 167 -16.69 16.76 28.09
N THR A 168 -16.36 15.66 27.46
CA THR A 168 -16.29 15.53 26.00
C THR A 168 -17.24 14.46 25.52
N MET A 169 -17.85 14.70 24.34
CA MET A 169 -18.67 13.73 23.63
C MET A 169 -17.93 13.28 22.37
N GLY A 170 -17.68 11.98 22.24
CA GLY A 170 -17.14 11.35 21.01
C GLY A 170 -18.30 10.89 20.13
N LEU A 171 -18.18 11.14 18.84
CA LEU A 171 -19.10 10.69 17.80
C LEU A 171 -18.32 9.87 16.77
N ASP A 172 -18.62 8.57 16.63
CA ASP A 172 -18.10 7.68 15.60
C ASP A 172 -19.18 7.47 14.52
N PRO A 173 -19.09 8.20 13.38
CA PRO A 173 -20.13 8.21 12.36
C PRO A 173 -20.25 6.89 11.60
N GLY A 174 -21.46 6.51 11.20
CA GLY A 174 -21.69 5.35 10.35
C GLY A 174 -23.08 5.33 9.72
N TYR A 175 -23.17 4.90 8.44
CA TYR A 175 -24.45 4.82 7.74
C TYR A 175 -25.32 3.65 8.21
N ARG A 176 -24.77 2.43 8.28
CA ARG A 176 -25.55 1.22 8.56
C ARG A 176 -25.81 0.99 10.04
N ASN A 177 -24.77 1.16 10.84
CA ASN A 177 -24.81 0.83 12.29
C ASN A 177 -25.09 2.07 13.14
N GLY A 178 -25.45 3.19 12.52
CA GLY A 178 -25.65 4.46 13.19
C GLY A 178 -24.35 5.14 13.64
N CYS A 179 -24.49 6.32 14.21
CA CYS A 179 -23.41 7.05 14.86
C CYS A 179 -23.33 6.63 16.33
N LYS A 180 -22.19 6.02 16.73
CA LYS A 180 -21.96 5.66 18.13
C LYS A 180 -21.54 6.91 18.87
N VAL A 181 -21.96 6.98 20.12
CA VAL A 181 -21.79 8.15 20.97
C VAL A 181 -21.25 7.70 22.32
N ALA A 182 -20.16 8.31 22.76
CA ALA A 182 -19.64 8.17 24.10
C ALA A 182 -19.48 9.54 24.77
N VAL A 183 -19.86 9.67 26.03
CA VAL A 183 -19.60 10.87 26.83
C VAL A 183 -18.62 10.51 27.92
N VAL A 184 -17.50 11.22 27.99
CA VAL A 184 -16.44 11.02 28.98
C VAL A 184 -16.27 12.26 29.84
N ASP A 185 -15.89 12.06 31.09
CA ASP A 185 -15.56 13.15 32.01
C ASP A 185 -14.14 13.70 31.74
N ALA A 186 -13.74 14.68 32.53
CA ALA A 186 -12.44 15.33 32.45
C ALA A 186 -11.24 14.38 32.68
N THR A 187 -11.47 13.19 33.20
CA THR A 187 -10.44 12.15 33.48
C THR A 187 -10.46 11.01 32.46
N GLY A 188 -11.42 11.02 31.52
CA GLY A 188 -11.62 9.97 30.53
C GLY A 188 -12.56 8.84 30.95
N LYS A 189 -13.20 8.97 32.15
CA LYS A 189 -14.19 7.99 32.59
C LYS A 189 -15.46 8.10 31.75
N VAL A 190 -15.93 6.97 31.23
CA VAL A 190 -17.19 6.89 30.48
C VAL A 190 -18.39 7.18 31.39
N LEU A 191 -19.18 8.19 31.04
CA LEU A 191 -20.39 8.62 31.74
C LEU A 191 -21.66 8.09 31.10
N ALA A 192 -21.69 7.98 29.78
CA ALA A 192 -22.82 7.48 29.02
C ALA A 192 -22.41 7.05 27.63
N THR A 193 -23.13 6.08 27.08
CA THR A 193 -23.00 5.64 25.69
C THR A 193 -24.38 5.51 25.05
N THR A 194 -24.47 5.76 23.76
CA THR A 194 -25.70 5.54 22.98
C THR A 194 -25.37 5.39 21.49
N VAL A 195 -26.39 5.06 20.68
CA VAL A 195 -26.30 5.05 19.23
C VAL A 195 -27.43 5.89 18.67
N VAL A 196 -27.09 6.79 17.72
CA VAL A 196 -28.08 7.62 17.04
C VAL A 196 -28.00 7.41 15.54
N TYR A 197 -29.07 7.73 14.81
CA TYR A 197 -29.19 7.42 13.37
C TYR A 197 -29.50 8.69 12.54
N PRO A 198 -28.56 9.67 12.48
CA PRO A 198 -28.83 10.95 11.84
C PRO A 198 -28.98 10.88 10.31
N THR A 199 -28.51 9.78 9.68
CA THR A 199 -28.45 9.62 8.22
C THR A 199 -29.67 8.90 7.62
N PHE A 200 -30.56 8.33 8.43
CA PHE A 200 -31.65 7.49 7.94
C PHE A 200 -32.85 8.29 7.43
N SER A 201 -33.20 9.38 8.10
CA SER A 201 -34.29 10.29 7.72
C SER A 201 -34.21 11.57 8.55
N GLU A 202 -34.87 12.64 8.10
CA GLU A 202 -34.95 13.92 8.84
C GLU A 202 -35.58 13.72 10.24
N ARG A 203 -36.60 12.86 10.34
CA ARG A 203 -37.18 12.48 11.64
C ARG A 203 -36.16 11.85 12.57
N LYS A 204 -35.35 10.94 12.06
CA LYS A 204 -34.29 10.26 12.82
C LYS A 204 -33.18 11.20 13.23
N LYS A 205 -32.85 12.18 12.38
CA LYS A 205 -31.93 13.28 12.71
C LYS A 205 -32.44 14.11 13.88
N GLN A 206 -33.72 14.47 13.89
CA GLN A 206 -34.33 15.25 14.99
C GLN A 206 -34.41 14.43 16.30
N GLU A 207 -34.71 13.14 16.21
CA GLU A 207 -34.62 12.21 17.36
C GLU A 207 -33.19 12.16 17.92
N ALA A 208 -32.16 12.12 17.03
CA ALA A 208 -30.75 12.13 17.42
C ALA A 208 -30.40 13.46 18.13
N ILE A 209 -30.74 14.59 17.56
CA ILE A 209 -30.52 15.93 18.16
C ILE A 209 -31.17 16.02 19.56
N SER A 210 -32.39 15.52 19.70
CA SER A 210 -33.09 15.52 20.98
C SER A 210 -32.38 14.65 22.01
N SER A 211 -31.96 13.46 21.64
CA SER A 211 -31.21 12.53 22.51
C SER A 211 -29.87 13.11 22.96
N LEU A 212 -29.11 13.67 22.01
CA LEU A 212 -27.81 14.29 22.30
C LEU A 212 -27.97 15.56 23.16
N SER A 213 -29.03 16.36 22.96
CA SER A 213 -29.34 17.53 23.79
C SER A 213 -29.54 17.14 25.26
N VAL A 214 -30.18 15.99 25.52
CA VAL A 214 -30.36 15.50 26.89
C VAL A 214 -29.00 15.15 27.51
N LEU A 215 -28.14 14.48 26.79
CA LEU A 215 -26.79 14.12 27.26
C LEU A 215 -25.93 15.37 27.50
N MET A 216 -25.96 16.35 26.58
CA MET A 216 -25.23 17.62 26.71
C MET A 216 -25.61 18.37 27.97
N ARG A 217 -26.93 18.53 28.24
CA ARG A 217 -27.42 19.17 29.44
C ARG A 217 -27.09 18.39 30.72
N LYS A 218 -27.29 17.07 30.69
CA LYS A 218 -27.09 16.22 31.88
C LYS A 218 -25.65 16.20 32.35
N TYR A 219 -24.70 16.15 31.42
CA TYR A 219 -23.29 16.01 31.75
C TYR A 219 -22.46 17.29 31.56
N GLY A 220 -23.05 18.35 31.06
CA GLY A 220 -22.33 19.62 30.84
C GLY A 220 -21.26 19.55 29.76
N VAL A 221 -21.53 18.82 28.66
CA VAL A 221 -20.58 18.61 27.57
C VAL A 221 -20.12 19.93 26.99
N LYS A 222 -18.81 20.14 26.85
CA LYS A 222 -18.21 21.37 26.30
C LYS A 222 -17.55 21.12 24.95
N HIS A 223 -17.08 19.91 24.67
CA HIS A 223 -16.43 19.57 23.42
C HIS A 223 -17.07 18.34 22.79
N ILE A 224 -17.21 18.38 21.46
CA ILE A 224 -17.67 17.25 20.65
C ILE A 224 -16.56 16.91 19.66
N ALA A 225 -16.07 15.66 19.71
CA ALA A 225 -15.14 15.11 18.75
C ALA A 225 -15.89 14.26 17.73
N ILE A 226 -15.74 14.54 16.44
CA ILE A 226 -16.41 13.81 15.36
C ILE A 226 -15.35 13.09 14.54
N GLY A 227 -15.45 11.77 14.41
CA GLY A 227 -14.57 10.97 13.54
C GLY A 227 -14.67 11.39 12.07
N ASN A 228 -13.56 11.40 11.36
CA ASN A 228 -13.48 11.85 9.96
C ASN A 228 -13.79 10.76 8.91
N GLY A 229 -14.35 9.64 9.32
CA GLY A 229 -14.66 8.53 8.41
C GLY A 229 -16.01 8.68 7.69
N THR A 230 -16.61 7.52 7.43
CA THR A 230 -17.89 7.42 6.70
C THR A 230 -19.02 8.17 7.44
N ALA A 231 -19.84 8.95 6.72
CA ALA A 231 -20.95 9.76 7.28
C ALA A 231 -20.52 10.92 8.22
N SER A 232 -19.24 11.32 8.17
CA SER A 232 -18.72 12.44 8.98
C SER A 232 -19.42 13.75 8.66
N ARG A 233 -19.68 14.07 7.38
CA ARG A 233 -20.32 15.32 6.95
C ARG A 233 -21.76 15.43 7.44
N GLU A 234 -22.52 14.36 7.38
CA GLU A 234 -23.91 14.32 7.85
C GLU A 234 -23.96 14.45 9.38
N THR A 235 -23.02 13.81 10.08
CA THR A 235 -22.88 13.92 11.54
C THR A 235 -22.45 15.34 11.94
N GLU A 236 -21.56 15.97 11.19
CA GLU A 236 -21.19 17.39 11.38
C GLU A 236 -22.40 18.30 11.20
N ALA A 237 -23.17 18.14 10.12
CA ALA A 237 -24.37 18.94 9.88
C ALA A 237 -25.39 18.80 11.01
N MET A 238 -25.61 17.60 11.55
CA MET A 238 -26.43 17.36 12.72
C MET A 238 -25.86 18.07 13.96
N THR A 239 -24.56 18.00 14.16
CA THR A 239 -23.88 18.61 15.32
C THR A 239 -23.96 20.14 15.27
N VAL A 240 -23.81 20.77 14.11
CA VAL A 240 -24.00 22.21 13.92
C VAL A 240 -25.43 22.65 14.30
N GLU A 241 -26.42 21.83 13.92
CA GLU A 241 -27.82 22.11 14.31
C GLU A 241 -28.05 21.97 15.83
N LEU A 242 -27.47 20.93 16.45
CA LEU A 242 -27.48 20.70 17.89
C LEU A 242 -26.87 21.89 18.66
N LEU A 243 -25.71 22.36 18.19
CA LEU A 243 -24.96 23.44 18.86
C LEU A 243 -25.65 24.83 18.81
N LYS A 244 -26.66 25.02 17.96
CA LYS A 244 -27.50 26.24 18.05
C LYS A 244 -28.13 26.43 19.42
N SER A 245 -28.38 25.34 20.16
CA SER A 245 -28.93 25.35 21.53
C SER A 245 -27.86 25.32 22.63
N PHE A 246 -26.56 25.25 22.25
CA PHE A 246 -25.42 25.15 23.17
C PHE A 246 -24.27 26.06 22.72
N PRO A 247 -24.39 27.37 22.75
CA PRO A 247 -23.41 28.29 22.17
C PRO A 247 -22.02 28.26 22.83
N GLU A 248 -21.91 27.70 24.02
CA GLU A 248 -20.66 27.55 24.79
C GLU A 248 -19.93 26.22 24.53
N ALA A 249 -20.54 25.34 23.75
CA ALA A 249 -19.89 24.11 23.34
C ALA A 249 -19.27 24.27 21.93
N SER A 250 -18.20 23.53 21.69
CA SER A 250 -17.49 23.49 20.41
C SER A 250 -17.37 22.08 19.88
N TYR A 251 -17.16 21.96 18.58
CA TYR A 251 -16.84 20.67 17.97
C TYR A 251 -15.56 20.74 17.14
N MET A 252 -14.96 19.58 16.90
CA MET A 252 -13.89 19.42 15.92
C MET A 252 -14.00 18.06 15.24
N ILE A 253 -13.57 18.04 13.97
CA ILE A 253 -13.36 16.79 13.23
C ILE A 253 -12.00 16.24 13.61
N VAL A 254 -11.95 14.97 14.03
CA VAL A 254 -10.73 14.29 14.45
C VAL A 254 -10.46 13.07 13.58
N SER A 255 -9.18 12.70 13.45
CA SER A 255 -8.84 11.45 12.77
C SER A 255 -9.24 10.24 13.63
N GLU A 256 -10.10 9.39 13.09
CA GLU A 256 -10.52 8.15 13.75
C GLU A 256 -9.56 6.97 13.51
N ALA A 257 -8.48 7.16 12.73
CA ALA A 257 -7.56 6.07 12.38
C ALA A 257 -6.98 5.38 13.62
N GLY A 258 -6.62 6.16 14.65
CA GLY A 258 -6.13 5.63 15.93
C GLY A 258 -7.20 4.87 16.70
N ALA A 259 -8.39 5.43 16.80
CA ALA A 259 -9.52 4.79 17.49
C ALA A 259 -9.91 3.48 16.80
N SER A 260 -9.93 3.45 15.46
CA SER A 260 -10.23 2.24 14.69
C SER A 260 -9.21 1.11 14.94
N VAL A 261 -7.91 1.43 14.98
CA VAL A 261 -6.86 0.43 15.29
C VAL A 261 -6.93 0.00 16.74
N TYR A 262 -7.08 0.94 17.68
CA TYR A 262 -7.16 0.68 19.10
C TYR A 262 -8.37 -0.20 19.46
N SER A 263 -9.55 0.09 18.93
CA SER A 263 -10.81 -0.60 19.28
C SER A 263 -10.76 -2.12 19.06
N ALA A 264 -9.97 -2.58 18.08
CA ALA A 264 -9.78 -3.99 17.76
C ALA A 264 -8.57 -4.63 18.49
N SER A 265 -7.81 -3.85 19.26
CA SER A 265 -6.59 -4.33 19.93
C SER A 265 -6.89 -5.16 21.18
N PRO A 266 -5.98 -6.07 21.59
CA PRO A 266 -6.07 -6.76 22.86
C PRO A 266 -6.14 -5.79 24.06
N LEU A 267 -5.40 -4.67 23.99
CA LEU A 267 -5.39 -3.64 25.02
C LEU A 267 -6.79 -3.03 25.21
N ALA A 268 -7.48 -2.68 24.14
CA ALA A 268 -8.83 -2.16 24.23
C ALA A 268 -9.83 -3.19 24.79
N ALA A 269 -9.62 -4.47 24.54
CA ALA A 269 -10.43 -5.53 25.12
C ALA A 269 -10.20 -5.68 26.64
N GLU A 270 -9.00 -5.42 27.12
CA GLU A 270 -8.63 -5.41 28.53
C GLU A 270 -9.16 -4.17 29.27
N GLU A 271 -8.97 -2.98 28.65
CA GLU A 271 -9.40 -1.69 29.24
C GLU A 271 -10.93 -1.51 29.23
N PHE A 272 -11.61 -2.01 28.20
CA PHE A 272 -13.05 -1.88 28.00
C PHE A 272 -13.73 -3.22 27.71
N PRO A 273 -13.71 -4.19 28.66
CA PRO A 273 -14.25 -5.53 28.44
C PRO A 273 -15.77 -5.54 28.19
N ASP A 274 -16.48 -4.58 28.75
CA ASP A 274 -17.96 -4.51 28.68
C ASP A 274 -18.48 -3.83 27.39
N TYR A 275 -17.58 -3.29 26.56
CA TYR A 275 -17.96 -2.60 25.31
C TYR A 275 -17.54 -3.42 24.09
N ASP A 276 -18.38 -3.44 23.06
CA ASP A 276 -18.03 -4.05 21.78
C ASP A 276 -17.02 -3.20 21.01
N VAL A 277 -16.40 -3.80 19.99
CA VAL A 277 -15.37 -3.15 19.16
C VAL A 277 -15.88 -1.84 18.52
N ASN A 278 -17.16 -1.80 18.13
CA ASN A 278 -17.71 -0.60 17.48
C ASN A 278 -17.89 0.55 18.49
N LEU A 279 -18.25 0.26 19.74
CA LEU A 279 -18.44 1.31 20.74
C LEU A 279 -17.12 1.81 21.31
N ARG A 280 -16.08 0.97 21.33
CA ARG A 280 -14.73 1.37 21.76
C ARG A 280 -14.10 2.41 20.85
N SER A 281 -14.59 2.55 19.61
CA SER A 281 -14.09 3.55 18.66
C SER A 281 -14.67 4.97 18.87
N ALA A 282 -15.77 5.07 19.58
CA ALA A 282 -16.39 6.37 19.90
C ALA A 282 -15.73 7.04 21.11
#